data_ac7b8f636b77bccaed1134d15117e236
#
_entry.id   ac7b8f636b77bccaed1134d15117e236
#
_cell.length_a   1.000
_cell.length_b   1.000
_cell.length_c   1.000
_cell.angle_alpha   90.00
_cell.angle_beta   90.00
_cell.angle_gamma   90.00
#
_symmetry.space_group_name_H-M   'P 1'
#
loop_
_entity.id
_entity.type
_entity.pdbx_description
1 polymer ?
#
loop_
_entity_poly.entity_id
_entity_poly.type
_entity_poly.pdbx_seq_one_letter_code
_entity_poly.pdbx_strand_id
1 'polypeptide(L)' 'MAKSKEKELQEIYDKIFGQAVRHMKKHEPQMVAGTLMAIAIRLYKTTLDDDGFSQMLETVLDSEKEIRPYGDDKETIH' A
#
# COMPACT_ATOMS: atom_id res chain seq x y z
N MET A 1 11.79 19.48 15.95
CA MET A 1 10.98 19.85 14.80
C MET A 1 10.22 18.68 14.23
N ALA A 2 8.97 18.92 13.89
CA ALA A 2 8.15 17.83 13.36
C ALA A 2 8.62 17.45 11.96
N LYS A 3 8.58 16.18 11.66
CA LYS A 3 8.87 15.71 10.31
C LYS A 3 7.74 16.12 9.38
N SER A 4 8.06 16.35 8.12
CA SER A 4 7.04 16.59 7.14
C SER A 4 6.23 15.29 6.95
N LYS A 5 4.99 15.45 6.51
CA LYS A 5 4.15 14.29 6.25
C LYS A 5 4.73 13.40 5.16
N GLU A 6 5.42 14.01 4.20
CA GLU A 6 6.05 13.24 3.14
C GLU A 6 7.12 12.30 3.67
N LYS A 7 7.93 12.80 4.61
CA LYS A 7 8.96 11.95 5.22
C LYS A 7 8.35 10.86 6.06
N GLU A 8 7.29 11.16 6.78
CA GLU A 8 6.61 10.14 7.56
C GLU A 8 6.05 9.04 6.67
N LEU A 9 5.41 9.43 5.57
CA LEU A 9 4.87 8.46 4.63
C LEU A 9 5.98 7.59 4.04
N GLN A 10 7.10 8.21 3.71
CA GLN A 10 8.21 7.45 3.16
C GLN A 10 8.75 6.44 4.16
N GLU A 11 8.89 6.84 5.41
CA GLU A 11 9.36 5.93 6.45
C GLU A 11 8.42 4.75 6.65
N ILE A 12 7.12 5.04 6.71
CA ILE A 12 6.12 3.99 6.87
C ILE A 12 6.15 3.04 5.67
N TYR A 13 6.18 3.63 4.48
CA TYR A 13 6.23 2.83 3.26
C TYR A 13 7.44 1.92 3.25
N ASP A 14 8.61 2.48 3.53
CA ASP A 14 9.85 1.71 3.48
C ASP A 14 9.84 0.55 4.45
N LYS A 15 9.32 0.77 5.65
CA LYS A 15 9.29 -0.28 6.66
C LYS A 15 8.30 -1.38 6.30
N ILE A 16 7.11 -1.00 5.89
CA ILE A 16 6.10 -2.00 5.55
C ILE A 16 6.49 -2.74 4.29
N PHE A 17 6.96 -2.01 3.28
CA PHE A 17 7.36 -2.65 2.03
C PHE A 17 8.56 -3.59 2.25
N GLY A 18 9.51 -3.17 3.09
CA GLY A 18 10.64 -4.03 3.41
C GLY A 18 10.23 -5.34 4.07
N GLN A 19 9.24 -5.26 4.97
CA GLN A 19 8.71 -6.48 5.59
C GLN A 19 7.98 -7.35 4.58
N ALA A 20 7.22 -6.72 3.70
CA ALA A 20 6.51 -7.45 2.65
C ALA A 20 7.49 -8.22 1.76
N VAL A 21 8.56 -7.55 1.36
CA VAL A 21 9.57 -8.18 0.52
C VAL A 21 10.20 -9.38 1.22
N ARG A 22 10.47 -9.25 2.51
CA ARG A 22 11.02 -10.37 3.27
C ARG A 22 10.07 -11.55 3.31
N HIS A 23 8.78 -11.28 3.50
CA HIS A 23 7.78 -12.35 3.50
C HIS A 23 7.66 -13.02 2.14
N MET A 24 7.86 -12.26 1.07
CA MET A 24 7.77 -12.81 -0.27
C MET A 24 8.89 -13.78 -0.59
N LYS A 25 9.95 -13.79 0.20
CA LYS A 25 11.00 -14.79 0.04
C LYS A 25 10.58 -16.16 0.53
N LYS A 26 9.60 -16.22 1.43
CA LYS A 26 9.15 -17.48 2.02
C LYS A 26 7.73 -17.85 1.63
N HIS A 27 6.96 -16.91 1.12
CA HIS A 27 5.56 -17.11 0.80
C HIS A 27 5.26 -16.55 -0.57
N GLU A 28 4.17 -17.01 -1.16
CA GLU A 28 3.77 -16.50 -2.46
C GLU A 28 3.43 -15.02 -2.38
N PRO A 29 3.85 -14.23 -3.37
CA PRO A 29 3.58 -12.79 -3.35
C PRO A 29 2.11 -12.45 -3.21
N GLN A 30 1.22 -13.22 -3.83
CA GLN A 30 -0.21 -12.94 -3.74
C GLN A 30 -0.75 -13.16 -2.35
N MET A 31 -0.20 -14.11 -1.61
CA MET A 31 -0.60 -14.32 -0.22
C MET A 31 -0.19 -13.14 0.65
N VAL A 32 1.01 -12.63 0.41
CA VAL A 32 1.49 -11.47 1.14
C VAL A 32 0.64 -10.25 0.81
N ALA A 33 0.39 -10.03 -0.48
CA ALA A 33 -0.42 -8.89 -0.90
C ALA A 33 -1.85 -8.97 -0.34
N GLY A 34 -2.46 -10.14 -0.39
CA GLY A 34 -3.80 -10.31 0.15
C GLY A 34 -3.87 -10.06 1.64
N THR A 35 -2.86 -10.50 2.36
CA THR A 35 -2.79 -10.26 3.80
C THR A 35 -2.65 -8.78 4.10
N LEU A 36 -1.79 -8.09 3.37
CA LEU A 36 -1.63 -6.65 3.55
C LEU A 36 -2.93 -5.90 3.27
N MET A 37 -3.63 -6.31 2.20
CA MET A 37 -4.88 -5.67 1.87
C MET A 37 -5.94 -5.92 2.95
N ALA A 38 -6.00 -7.14 3.48
CA ALA A 38 -6.93 -7.44 4.55
C ALA A 38 -6.67 -6.57 5.78
N ILE A 39 -5.40 -6.41 6.13
CA ILE A 39 -5.03 -5.56 7.26
C ILE A 39 -5.41 -4.11 6.98
N ALA A 40 -5.11 -3.62 5.79
CA ALA A 40 -5.41 -2.24 5.42
C ALA A 40 -6.92 -1.97 5.47
N ILE A 41 -7.70 -2.90 4.94
CA ILE A 41 -9.15 -2.74 4.93
C ILE A 41 -9.70 -2.70 6.36
N ARG A 42 -9.18 -3.55 7.24
CA ARG A 42 -9.61 -3.53 8.64
C ARG A 42 -9.28 -2.21 9.32
N LEU A 43 -8.11 -1.66 9.03
CA LEU A 43 -7.73 -0.38 9.60
C LEU A 43 -8.66 0.73 9.11
N TYR A 44 -8.96 0.75 7.84
CA TYR A 44 -9.89 1.73 7.30
C TYR A 44 -11.29 1.58 7.89
N LYS A 45 -11.74 0.33 8.00
CA LYS A 45 -13.06 0.08 8.55
C LYS A 45 -13.17 0.53 10.00
N THR A 46 -12.07 0.46 10.72
CA THR A 46 -12.01 0.88 12.12
C THR A 46 -12.01 2.39 12.26
N THR A 47 -11.39 3.11 11.32
CA THR A 47 -11.15 4.54 11.46
C THR A 47 -12.07 5.43 10.64
N LEU A 48 -12.75 4.88 9.64
CA LEU A 48 -13.62 5.66 8.76
C LEU A 48 -15.08 5.28 9.01
N ASP A 49 -15.98 6.24 8.79
CA ASP A 49 -17.40 5.91 8.75
C ASP A 49 -17.73 5.24 7.42
N ASP A 50 -18.98 4.84 7.24
CA ASP A 50 -19.38 4.11 6.04
C ASP A 50 -19.14 4.89 4.76
N ASP A 51 -19.47 6.19 4.78
CA ASP A 51 -19.26 7.01 3.60
C ASP A 51 -17.78 7.17 3.28
N GLY A 52 -16.96 7.42 4.30
CA GLY A 52 -15.53 7.55 4.13
C GLY A 52 -14.92 6.27 3.60
N PHE A 53 -15.37 5.13 4.10
CA PHE A 53 -14.88 3.85 3.66
C PHE A 53 -15.22 3.61 2.19
N SER A 54 -16.46 3.90 1.79
CA SER A 54 -16.86 3.75 0.39
C SER A 54 -16.07 4.68 -0.53
N GLN A 55 -15.86 5.92 -0.10
CA GLN A 55 -15.06 6.85 -0.88
C GLN A 55 -13.62 6.41 -1.04
N MET A 56 -13.06 5.82 0.01
CA MET A 56 -11.71 5.29 -0.06
C MET A 56 -11.61 4.18 -1.09
N LEU A 57 -12.57 3.26 -1.09
CA LEU A 57 -12.57 2.16 -2.06
C LEU A 57 -12.71 2.68 -3.48
N GLU A 58 -13.59 3.67 -3.70
CA GLU A 58 -13.75 4.27 -5.01
C GLU A 58 -12.44 4.92 -5.48
N THR A 59 -11.78 5.62 -4.58
CA THR A 59 -10.51 6.27 -4.91
C THR A 59 -9.46 5.25 -5.32
N VAL A 60 -9.38 4.15 -4.59
CA VAL A 60 -8.44 3.08 -4.92
C VAL A 60 -8.73 2.52 -6.31
N LEU A 61 -10.01 2.24 -6.60
CA LEU A 61 -10.37 1.71 -7.91
C LEU A 61 -10.09 2.70 -9.03
N ASP A 62 -10.35 3.98 -8.78
CA ASP A 62 -10.10 5.01 -9.78
C ASP A 62 -8.61 5.18 -10.06
N SER A 63 -7.76 4.82 -9.11
CA SER A 63 -6.32 4.93 -9.27
C SER A 63 -5.69 3.75 -9.99
N GLU A 64 -6.49 2.80 -10.40
CA GLU A 64 -5.98 1.55 -10.97
C GLU A 64 -4.96 1.78 -12.07
N LYS A 65 -5.25 2.71 -12.97
CA LYS A 65 -4.37 2.96 -14.12
C LYS A 65 -3.07 3.65 -13.74
N GLU A 66 -3.03 4.25 -12.56
CA GLU A 66 -1.84 4.95 -12.10
C GLU A 66 -0.92 4.06 -11.28
N ILE A 67 -1.42 2.90 -10.87
CA ILE A 67 -0.64 1.99 -10.03
C ILE A 67 0.32 1.20 -10.91
N ARG A 68 1.59 1.20 -10.54
CA ARG A 68 2.61 0.46 -11.27
C ARG A 68 3.15 -0.67 -10.43
N PRO A 69 3.41 -1.83 -11.05
CA PRO A 69 4.08 -2.91 -10.33
C PRO A 69 5.43 -2.44 -9.84
N TYR A 70 5.85 -2.92 -8.68
CA TYR A 70 7.18 -2.56 -8.22
C TYR A 70 8.22 -3.19 -9.16
N GLY A 71 9.27 -2.45 -9.43
CA GLY A 71 10.26 -2.88 -10.40
C GLY A 71 9.99 -2.40 -11.82
N ASP A 72 8.76 -1.96 -12.09
CA ASP A 72 8.39 -1.49 -13.42
C ASP A 72 9.14 -0.23 -13.81
N ASP A 73 9.51 0.56 -12.82
CA ASP A 73 10.25 1.79 -13.06
C ASP A 73 11.59 1.56 -13.74
N LYS A 74 12.18 0.41 -13.48
CA LYS A 74 13.45 0.09 -14.12
C LYS A 74 13.30 -0.08 -15.61
N GLU A 75 12.16 -0.53 -16.04
CA GLU A 75 11.90 -0.73 -17.45
C GLU A 75 11.60 0.59 -18.15
N THR A 76 10.96 1.50 -17.46
CA THR A 76 10.60 2.78 -18.04
C THR A 76 11.77 3.74 -18.14
N ILE A 77 12.84 3.47 -17.44
CA ILE A 77 14.02 4.32 -17.46
C ILE A 77 14.84 4.11 -18.71
N HIS A 78 14.67 3.01 -19.34
CA HIS A 78 15.40 2.71 -20.59
C HIS A 78 15.00 3.63 -21.74
#